data_8cca0eab26291cddad627b6ebef8def0
#
_entry.id   8cca0eab26291cddad627b6ebef8def0
#
_cell.length_a   1.000
_cell.length_b   1.000
_cell.length_c   1.000
_cell.angle_alpha   90.00
_cell.angle_beta   90.00
_cell.angle_gamma   90.00
#
_symmetry.space_group_name_H-M   'P 1'
#
loop_
_entity.id
_entity.type
_entity.pdbx_description
1 polymer ?
#
loop_
_entity_poly.entity_id
_entity_poly.type
_entity_poly.pdbx_seq_one_letter_code
_entity_poly.pdbx_strand_id
1 'polypeptide(L)'
;MALAHATYRRLLGPTWSPVAPERLRRAVGGKVVLVTGASSGIGEATSELLGRNGAHVLLAARRGEVLDEVAGRIRAAGGEASAYAVDLTDLDAVDRLVHDSLADHGRVDVVVSNAGKSIHRSLADTTERFHDVTRTNALNYLGPVRLLMGLLPQMRERGSGHVVDVNSLNVDLPAANWAVYTASKSAFDAWLACIAPEVRVDGVATTSIHFPLVHTPMSAPTYDPALPALTVDAAAQVVGRVLVTRPRLLIPWWVRLAAPVQAAAPEVSDAVTARFLRRKDR
;
A
#
# COMPACT_ATOMS: atom_id res chain seq x y z
N MET A 1 -16.31 0.88 -20.21
CA MET A 1 -15.32 0.88 -19.10
C MET A 1 -15.98 1.05 -17.72
N ALA A 2 -16.81 2.07 -17.45
CA ALA A 2 -17.44 2.28 -16.14
C ALA A 2 -18.25 1.08 -15.60
N LEU A 3 -19.02 0.38 -16.43
CA LEU A 3 -19.76 -0.82 -16.05
C LEU A 3 -18.84 -1.99 -15.65
N ALA A 4 -17.73 -2.19 -16.37
CA ALA A 4 -16.76 -3.26 -16.06
C ALA A 4 -16.09 -3.03 -14.69
N HIS A 5 -15.74 -1.78 -14.36
CA HIS A 5 -15.16 -1.42 -13.06
C HIS A 5 -16.16 -1.59 -11.91
N ALA A 6 -17.44 -1.24 -12.13
CA ALA A 6 -18.49 -1.44 -11.12
C ALA A 6 -18.75 -2.94 -10.87
N THR A 7 -18.75 -3.76 -11.93
CA THR A 7 -18.91 -5.21 -11.83
C THR A 7 -17.71 -5.86 -11.13
N TYR A 8 -16.49 -5.45 -11.49
CA TYR A 8 -15.28 -5.97 -10.85
C TYR A 8 -15.25 -5.68 -9.33
N ARG A 9 -15.61 -4.45 -8.93
CA ARG A 9 -15.71 -4.10 -7.51
C ARG A 9 -16.76 -4.94 -6.77
N ARG A 10 -17.89 -5.30 -7.40
CA ARG A 10 -18.89 -6.21 -6.81
C ARG A 10 -18.32 -7.60 -6.56
N LEU A 11 -17.46 -8.10 -7.43
CA LEU A 11 -16.78 -9.40 -7.26
C LEU A 11 -15.82 -9.41 -6.06
N LEU A 12 -15.31 -8.25 -5.63
CA LEU A 12 -14.43 -8.15 -4.45
C LEU A 12 -15.23 -8.21 -3.13
N GLY A 13 -16.53 -7.93 -3.17
CA GLY A 13 -17.42 -7.96 -2.01
C GLY A 13 -17.67 -6.59 -1.35
N PRO A 14 -18.62 -6.52 -0.42
CA PRO A 14 -19.10 -5.26 0.16
C PRO A 14 -18.03 -4.51 0.98
N THR A 15 -17.01 -5.21 1.49
CA THR A 15 -15.88 -4.61 2.21
C THR A 15 -14.98 -3.74 1.33
N TRP A 16 -15.13 -3.80 0.01
CA TRP A 16 -14.40 -2.99 -1.00
C TRP A 16 -15.19 -1.76 -1.46
N SER A 17 -16.34 -1.48 -0.86
CA SER A 17 -17.17 -0.31 -1.19
C SER A 17 -16.71 0.93 -0.41
N PRO A 18 -16.93 2.15 -0.92
CA PRO A 18 -16.68 3.40 -0.19
C PRO A 18 -17.44 3.46 1.13
N VAL A 19 -16.97 4.29 2.04
CA VAL A 19 -17.76 4.71 3.22
C VAL A 19 -18.39 6.08 2.94
N ALA A 20 -19.42 6.42 3.72
CA ALA A 20 -20.01 7.74 3.66
C ALA A 20 -18.95 8.82 4.01
N PRO A 21 -18.89 9.95 3.28
CA PRO A 21 -17.87 11.00 3.49
C PRO A 21 -17.82 11.49 4.93
N GLU A 22 -18.98 11.63 5.60
CA GLU A 22 -19.05 12.09 6.98
C GLU A 22 -18.37 11.12 7.96
N ARG A 23 -18.43 9.80 7.68
CA ARG A 23 -17.73 8.79 8.49
C ARG A 23 -16.22 8.90 8.30
N LEU A 24 -15.75 9.12 7.05
CA LEU A 24 -14.34 9.32 6.75
C LEU A 24 -13.84 10.60 7.42
N ARG A 25 -14.57 11.72 7.26
CA ARG A 25 -14.21 13.00 7.89
C ARG A 25 -14.09 12.87 9.41
N ARG A 26 -15.01 12.17 10.07
CA ARG A 26 -14.92 11.90 11.52
C ARG A 26 -13.70 11.05 11.89
N ALA A 27 -13.29 10.14 11.01
CA ALA A 27 -12.17 9.24 11.28
C ALA A 27 -10.80 9.91 11.08
N VAL A 28 -10.67 10.87 10.14
CA VAL A 28 -9.38 11.46 9.74
C VAL A 28 -9.29 12.98 9.98
N GLY A 29 -10.40 13.69 10.21
CA GLY A 29 -10.40 15.14 10.44
C GLY A 29 -9.51 15.54 11.61
N GLY A 30 -8.63 16.52 11.39
CA GLY A 30 -7.63 17.00 12.35
C GLY A 30 -6.51 16.00 12.68
N LYS A 31 -6.41 14.86 11.99
CA LYS A 31 -5.31 13.91 12.14
C LYS A 31 -4.16 14.22 11.20
N VAL A 32 -2.95 13.97 11.67
CA VAL A 32 -1.72 14.01 10.88
C VAL A 32 -1.52 12.62 10.25
N VAL A 33 -1.57 12.57 8.91
CA VAL A 33 -1.53 11.32 8.14
C VAL A 33 -0.33 11.33 7.20
N LEU A 34 0.65 10.49 7.46
CA LEU A 34 1.80 10.28 6.57
C LEU A 34 1.45 9.28 5.48
N VAL A 35 1.60 9.68 4.21
CA VAL A 35 1.40 8.82 3.04
C VAL A 35 2.71 8.67 2.28
N THR A 36 3.24 7.46 2.19
CA THR A 36 4.43 7.18 1.39
C THR A 36 4.05 6.85 -0.05
N GLY A 37 4.92 7.22 -1.01
CA GLY A 37 4.61 7.07 -2.43
C GLY A 37 3.48 8.00 -2.90
N ALA A 38 3.35 9.17 -2.26
CA ALA A 38 2.27 10.13 -2.48
C ALA A 38 2.34 10.87 -3.83
N SER A 39 3.38 10.68 -4.63
CA SER A 39 3.58 11.40 -5.90
C SER A 39 2.90 10.76 -7.12
N SER A 40 2.18 9.64 -6.97
CA SER A 40 1.44 8.99 -8.06
C SER A 40 0.49 7.89 -7.57
N GLY A 41 -0.48 7.56 -8.41
CA GLY A 41 -1.33 6.37 -8.26
C GLY A 41 -2.14 6.35 -6.97
N ILE A 42 -2.13 5.21 -6.26
CA ILE A 42 -2.94 5.01 -5.05
C ILE A 42 -2.56 6.03 -3.96
N GLY A 43 -1.24 6.31 -3.78
CA GLY A 43 -0.76 7.25 -2.78
C GLY A 43 -1.24 8.67 -3.02
N GLU A 44 -1.13 9.17 -4.25
CA GLU A 44 -1.63 10.47 -4.66
C GLU A 44 -3.15 10.60 -4.44
N ALA A 45 -3.94 9.66 -5.01
CA ALA A 45 -5.39 9.67 -4.88
C ALA A 45 -5.84 9.57 -3.40
N THR A 46 -5.13 8.77 -2.59
CA THR A 46 -5.38 8.67 -1.14
C THR A 46 -5.10 9.98 -0.44
N SER A 47 -3.98 10.63 -0.75
CA SER A 47 -3.59 11.92 -0.15
C SER A 47 -4.63 13.00 -0.42
N GLU A 48 -5.08 13.12 -1.67
CA GLU A 48 -6.15 14.06 -2.04
C GLU A 48 -7.49 13.74 -1.34
N LEU A 49 -7.86 12.45 -1.27
CA LEU A 49 -9.06 12.03 -0.57
C LEU A 49 -9.01 12.43 0.91
N LEU A 50 -7.89 12.18 1.59
CA LEU A 50 -7.72 12.45 3.01
C LEU A 50 -7.68 13.96 3.30
N GLY A 51 -6.96 14.74 2.48
CA GLY A 51 -6.91 16.19 2.58
C GLY A 51 -8.31 16.84 2.45
N ARG A 52 -9.10 16.43 1.44
CA ARG A 52 -10.51 16.86 1.28
C ARG A 52 -11.42 16.49 2.46
N ASN A 53 -11.02 15.51 3.28
CA ASN A 53 -11.75 15.09 4.47
C ASN A 53 -11.16 15.64 5.79
N GLY A 54 -10.29 16.65 5.70
CA GLY A 54 -9.80 17.43 6.84
C GLY A 54 -8.62 16.82 7.57
N ALA A 55 -7.91 15.86 6.96
CA ALA A 55 -6.60 15.43 7.46
C ALA A 55 -5.51 16.43 7.07
N HIS A 56 -4.50 16.62 7.92
CA HIS A 56 -3.22 17.19 7.51
C HIS A 56 -2.37 16.07 6.92
N VAL A 57 -2.12 16.11 5.60
CA VAL A 57 -1.45 15.03 4.88
C VAL A 57 0.03 15.32 4.70
N LEU A 58 0.89 14.45 5.25
CA LEU A 58 2.33 14.46 5.04
C LEU A 58 2.65 13.60 3.83
N LEU A 59 3.06 14.24 2.74
CA LEU A 59 3.31 13.62 1.45
C LEU A 59 4.78 13.21 1.37
N ALA A 60 5.09 11.91 1.34
CA ALA A 60 6.46 11.42 1.26
C ALA A 60 6.73 10.66 -0.05
N ALA A 61 7.67 11.14 -0.86
CA ALA A 61 8.17 10.47 -2.07
C ALA A 61 9.46 11.14 -2.55
N ARG A 62 10.12 10.56 -3.57
CA ARG A 62 11.40 11.06 -4.10
C ARG A 62 11.29 12.35 -4.92
N ARG A 63 10.16 12.56 -5.62
CA ARG A 63 9.97 13.67 -6.55
C ARG A 63 9.35 14.86 -5.83
N GLY A 64 10.18 15.78 -5.32
CA GLY A 64 9.74 16.95 -4.55
C GLY A 64 8.77 17.85 -5.33
N GLU A 65 9.11 18.23 -6.56
CA GLU A 65 8.24 19.07 -7.41
C GLU A 65 6.83 18.48 -7.59
N VAL A 66 6.73 17.16 -7.82
CA VAL A 66 5.43 16.50 -7.94
C VAL A 66 4.68 16.48 -6.61
N LEU A 67 5.39 16.35 -5.48
CA LEU A 67 4.75 16.45 -4.16
C LEU A 67 4.20 17.85 -3.91
N ASP A 68 4.91 18.88 -4.33
CA ASP A 68 4.45 20.28 -4.21
C ASP A 68 3.19 20.53 -5.05
N GLU A 69 3.10 19.94 -6.24
CA GLU A 69 1.88 19.99 -7.07
C GLU A 69 0.69 19.29 -6.36
N VAL A 70 0.92 18.08 -5.79
CA VAL A 70 -0.12 17.35 -5.04
C VAL A 70 -0.54 18.16 -3.82
N ALA A 71 0.42 18.71 -3.06
CA ALA A 71 0.13 19.57 -1.90
C ALA A 71 -0.64 20.83 -2.32
N GLY A 72 -0.29 21.44 -3.44
CA GLY A 72 -1.00 22.58 -4.03
C GLY A 72 -2.47 22.26 -4.32
N ARG A 73 -2.74 21.10 -4.94
CA ARG A 73 -4.12 20.65 -5.22
C ARG A 73 -4.91 20.39 -3.93
N ILE A 74 -4.29 19.79 -2.91
CA ILE A 74 -4.93 19.56 -1.61
C ILE A 74 -5.28 20.89 -0.95
N ARG A 75 -4.34 21.85 -0.91
CA ARG A 75 -4.57 23.19 -0.32
C ARG A 75 -5.62 24.00 -1.09
N ALA A 76 -5.60 23.94 -2.42
CA ALA A 76 -6.61 24.59 -3.26
C ALA A 76 -8.02 24.04 -3.03
N ALA A 77 -8.14 22.77 -2.60
CA ALA A 77 -9.39 22.13 -2.20
C ALA A 77 -9.78 22.40 -0.72
N GLY A 78 -9.04 23.26 0.00
CA GLY A 78 -9.29 23.61 1.39
C GLY A 78 -8.72 22.64 2.42
N GLY A 79 -7.85 21.72 2.02
CA GLY A 79 -7.15 20.79 2.90
C GLY A 79 -5.77 21.30 3.33
N GLU A 80 -5.10 20.53 4.17
CA GLU A 80 -3.74 20.80 4.65
C GLU A 80 -2.77 19.71 4.15
N ALA A 81 -1.59 20.11 3.68
CA ALA A 81 -0.55 19.17 3.23
C ALA A 81 0.85 19.76 3.37
N SER A 82 1.80 18.91 3.75
CA SER A 82 3.24 19.18 3.80
C SER A 82 3.99 18.15 2.94
N ALA A 83 4.98 18.58 2.17
CA ALA A 83 5.75 17.74 1.25
C ALA A 83 7.14 17.41 1.83
N TYR A 84 7.51 16.13 1.81
CA TYR A 84 8.80 15.61 2.25
C TYR A 84 9.44 14.80 1.11
N ALA A 85 10.45 15.40 0.46
CA ALA A 85 11.22 14.72 -0.59
C ALA A 85 12.17 13.71 0.05
N VAL A 86 11.89 12.42 -0.12
CA VAL A 86 12.64 11.34 0.54
C VAL A 86 12.75 10.10 -0.35
N ASP A 87 13.94 9.50 -0.38
CA ASP A 87 14.11 8.13 -0.90
C ASP A 87 14.07 7.14 0.27
N LEU A 88 13.04 6.32 0.32
CA LEU A 88 12.87 5.32 1.39
C LEU A 88 13.89 4.16 1.31
N THR A 89 14.75 4.12 0.30
CA THR A 89 15.87 3.19 0.25
C THR A 89 17.11 3.70 1.00
N ASP A 90 17.15 5.00 1.32
CA ASP A 90 18.13 5.66 2.16
C ASP A 90 17.58 5.72 3.60
N LEU A 91 18.11 4.86 4.47
CA LEU A 91 17.61 4.74 5.85
C LEU A 91 17.90 6.00 6.69
N ASP A 92 18.98 6.72 6.42
CA ASP A 92 19.27 7.99 7.09
C ASP A 92 18.27 9.08 6.65
N ALA A 93 17.83 9.06 5.39
CA ALA A 93 16.75 9.93 4.93
C ALA A 93 15.41 9.57 5.55
N VAL A 94 15.16 8.29 5.81
CA VAL A 94 13.96 7.84 6.55
C VAL A 94 13.99 8.34 7.99
N ASP A 95 15.14 8.29 8.66
CA ASP A 95 15.30 8.82 10.03
C ASP A 95 15.05 10.33 10.07
N ARG A 96 15.57 11.08 9.08
CA ARG A 96 15.26 12.52 8.94
C ARG A 96 13.76 12.75 8.73
N LEU A 97 13.10 11.99 7.87
CA LEU A 97 11.65 12.09 7.67
C LEU A 97 10.88 11.90 8.98
N VAL A 98 11.25 10.91 9.79
CA VAL A 98 10.64 10.69 11.11
C VAL A 98 10.86 11.90 12.01
N HIS A 99 12.11 12.37 12.13
CA HIS A 99 12.48 13.50 12.97
C HIS A 99 11.69 14.76 12.56
N ASP A 100 11.73 15.13 11.28
CA ASP A 100 11.12 16.34 10.76
C ASP A 100 9.59 16.29 10.87
N SER A 101 8.97 15.13 10.54
CA SER A 101 7.52 14.95 10.70
C SER A 101 7.06 15.17 12.15
N LEU A 102 7.84 14.70 13.12
CA LEU A 102 7.52 14.87 14.54
C LEU A 102 7.85 16.29 15.05
N ALA A 103 8.94 16.91 14.58
CA ALA A 103 9.30 18.28 14.93
C ALA A 103 8.27 19.29 14.38
N ASP A 104 7.85 19.13 13.13
CA ASP A 104 6.93 20.08 12.47
C ASP A 104 5.48 19.94 12.95
N HIS A 105 5.04 18.71 13.27
CA HIS A 105 3.62 18.44 13.54
C HIS A 105 3.34 17.89 14.94
N GLY A 106 4.36 17.63 15.73
CA GLY A 106 4.25 17.09 17.09
C GLY A 106 3.82 15.61 17.16
N ARG A 107 3.20 15.07 16.11
CA ARG A 107 2.72 13.68 16.06
C ARG A 107 2.47 13.22 14.63
N VAL A 108 2.43 11.91 14.45
CA VAL A 108 1.83 11.24 13.29
C VAL A 108 0.76 10.28 13.82
N ASP A 109 -0.49 10.44 13.39
CA ASP A 109 -1.62 9.63 13.87
C ASP A 109 -1.85 8.39 13.00
N VAL A 110 -1.58 8.51 11.69
CA VAL A 110 -1.78 7.44 10.72
C VAL A 110 -0.58 7.37 9.78
N VAL A 111 -0.13 6.18 9.48
CA VAL A 111 0.83 5.92 8.40
C VAL A 111 0.15 5.07 7.33
N VAL A 112 0.09 5.58 6.09
CA VAL A 112 -0.27 4.81 4.90
C VAL A 112 1.02 4.43 4.18
N SER A 113 1.51 3.22 4.44
CA SER A 113 2.69 2.64 3.79
C SER A 113 2.29 2.14 2.39
N ASN A 114 2.46 3.01 1.39
CA ASN A 114 2.05 2.73 0.02
C ASN A 114 3.24 2.73 -0.97
N ALA A 115 4.35 3.39 -0.65
CA ALA A 115 5.52 3.37 -1.51
C ALA A 115 5.95 1.93 -1.82
N GLY A 116 6.27 1.69 -3.08
CA GLY A 116 6.72 0.36 -3.50
C GLY A 116 7.23 0.36 -4.93
N LYS A 117 7.86 -0.75 -5.30
CA LYS A 117 8.31 -1.05 -6.66
C LYS A 117 7.87 -2.45 -7.03
N SER A 118 7.34 -2.58 -8.23
CA SER A 118 6.91 -3.84 -8.83
C SER A 118 7.89 -4.24 -9.93
N ILE A 119 8.31 -5.51 -9.92
CA ILE A 119 9.15 -6.09 -10.98
C ILE A 119 8.48 -7.37 -11.46
N HIS A 120 8.08 -7.39 -12.72
CA HIS A 120 7.62 -8.57 -13.44
C HIS A 120 8.74 -9.08 -14.33
N ARG A 121 9.34 -10.21 -13.96
CA ARG A 121 10.48 -10.79 -14.68
C ARG A 121 10.60 -12.27 -14.42
N SER A 122 10.99 -13.04 -15.46
CA SER A 122 11.27 -14.46 -15.32
C SER A 122 12.48 -14.71 -14.43
N LEU A 123 12.62 -15.93 -13.90
CA LEU A 123 13.81 -16.32 -13.15
C LEU A 123 15.06 -16.24 -14.03
N ALA A 124 14.96 -16.69 -15.29
CA ALA A 124 16.08 -16.64 -16.25
C ALA A 124 16.60 -15.21 -16.44
N ASP A 125 15.70 -14.23 -16.63
CA ASP A 125 16.08 -12.83 -16.80
C ASP A 125 16.54 -12.16 -15.49
N THR A 126 16.35 -12.81 -14.36
CA THR A 126 16.74 -12.29 -13.04
C THR A 126 18.13 -12.76 -12.60
N THR A 127 18.67 -13.82 -13.18
CA THR A 127 19.92 -14.49 -12.77
C THR A 127 21.09 -13.52 -12.61
N GLU A 128 21.30 -12.62 -13.58
CA GLU A 128 22.38 -11.61 -13.55
C GLU A 128 21.95 -10.29 -12.89
N ARG A 129 20.81 -10.26 -12.21
CA ARG A 129 20.18 -9.02 -11.73
C ARG A 129 19.86 -9.03 -10.23
N PHE A 130 20.76 -9.57 -9.43
CA PHE A 130 20.57 -9.62 -7.97
C PHE A 130 20.33 -8.23 -7.34
N HIS A 131 20.83 -7.16 -7.98
CA HIS A 131 20.54 -5.78 -7.59
C HIS A 131 19.02 -5.43 -7.62
N ASP A 132 18.21 -6.12 -8.42
CA ASP A 132 16.75 -5.92 -8.40
C ASP A 132 16.15 -6.47 -7.09
N VAL A 133 16.70 -7.57 -6.57
CA VAL A 133 16.28 -8.14 -5.27
C VAL A 133 16.60 -7.17 -4.14
N THR A 134 17.84 -6.68 -4.07
CA THR A 134 18.29 -5.77 -3.00
C THR A 134 17.53 -4.45 -3.02
N ARG A 135 17.37 -3.82 -4.21
CA ARG A 135 16.66 -2.54 -4.36
C ARG A 135 15.16 -2.64 -4.08
N THR A 136 14.54 -3.77 -4.45
CA THR A 136 13.11 -3.97 -4.20
C THR A 136 12.86 -4.20 -2.71
N ASN A 137 13.71 -4.99 -2.04
CA ASN A 137 13.63 -5.19 -0.60
C ASN A 137 13.93 -3.91 0.18
N ALA A 138 14.89 -3.10 -0.25
CA ALA A 138 15.16 -1.82 0.38
C ALA A 138 13.93 -0.92 0.40
N LEU A 139 13.19 -0.80 -0.72
CA LEU A 139 12.01 0.04 -0.82
C LEU A 139 10.74 -0.58 -0.21
N ASN A 140 10.48 -1.87 -0.47
CA ASN A 140 9.21 -2.51 -0.11
C ASN A 140 9.20 -3.07 1.31
N TYR A 141 10.38 -3.25 1.93
CA TYR A 141 10.51 -3.86 3.25
C TYR A 141 11.36 -3.01 4.22
N LEU A 142 12.65 -2.79 3.94
CA LEU A 142 13.55 -2.17 4.92
C LEU A 142 13.17 -0.72 5.24
N GLY A 143 12.89 0.09 4.23
CA GLY A 143 12.46 1.48 4.41
C GLY A 143 11.16 1.61 5.22
N PRO A 144 10.07 0.91 4.87
CA PRO A 144 8.84 0.89 5.67
C PRO A 144 9.05 0.42 7.11
N VAL A 145 9.85 -0.63 7.33
CA VAL A 145 10.18 -1.10 8.68
C VAL A 145 10.91 -0.01 9.46
N ARG A 146 11.95 0.62 8.87
CA ARG A 146 12.69 1.70 9.54
C ARG A 146 11.79 2.88 9.89
N LEU A 147 10.92 3.29 8.97
CA LEU A 147 9.93 4.35 9.19
C LEU A 147 9.03 4.04 10.38
N LEU A 148 8.48 2.83 10.43
CA LEU A 148 7.59 2.42 11.51
C LEU A 148 8.30 2.24 12.84
N MET A 149 9.55 1.76 12.86
CA MET A 149 10.37 1.71 14.09
C MET A 149 10.58 3.10 14.68
N GLY A 150 10.66 4.15 13.87
CA GLY A 150 10.76 5.53 14.34
C GLY A 150 9.43 6.14 14.78
N LEU A 151 8.30 5.78 14.15
CA LEU A 151 7.00 6.38 14.42
C LEU A 151 6.14 5.62 15.44
N LEU A 152 6.29 4.31 15.57
CA LEU A 152 5.49 3.50 16.51
C LEU A 152 5.68 3.89 17.98
N PRO A 153 6.88 4.24 18.48
CA PRO A 153 7.04 4.61 19.88
C PRO A 153 6.09 5.72 20.34
N GLN A 154 5.99 6.83 19.58
CA GLN A 154 5.10 7.93 19.93
C GLN A 154 3.61 7.58 19.78
N MET A 155 3.25 6.65 18.88
CA MET A 155 1.87 6.17 18.79
C MET A 155 1.49 5.31 19.98
N ARG A 156 2.41 4.43 20.43
CA ARG A 156 2.24 3.56 21.60
C ARG A 156 2.13 4.37 22.87
N GLU A 157 3.00 5.36 23.07
CA GLU A 157 2.98 6.26 24.22
C GLU A 157 1.66 7.04 24.33
N ARG A 158 1.09 7.50 23.19
CA ARG A 158 -0.20 8.18 23.15
C ARG A 158 -1.40 7.25 23.28
N GLY A 159 -1.21 5.95 23.26
CA GLY A 159 -2.29 4.98 23.27
C GLY A 159 -3.17 4.99 22.01
N SER A 160 -2.66 5.54 20.89
CA SER A 160 -3.46 5.66 19.67
C SER A 160 -2.59 5.78 18.42
N GLY A 161 -2.97 5.10 17.36
CA GLY A 161 -2.34 5.14 16.05
C GLY A 161 -3.01 4.20 15.06
N HIS A 162 -2.68 4.32 13.79
CA HIS A 162 -3.09 3.37 12.77
C HIS A 162 -2.06 3.24 11.67
N VAL A 163 -1.55 2.05 11.43
CA VAL A 163 -0.68 1.70 10.32
C VAL A 163 -1.49 0.97 9.26
N VAL A 164 -1.50 1.49 8.03
CA VAL A 164 -2.14 0.87 6.87
C VAL A 164 -1.07 0.50 5.85
N ASP A 165 -0.93 -0.78 5.53
CA ASP A 165 -0.08 -1.29 4.45
C ASP A 165 -0.90 -1.48 3.17
N VAL A 166 -0.48 -0.82 2.11
CA VAL A 166 -0.97 -1.01 0.74
C VAL A 166 -0.17 -2.15 0.11
N ASN A 167 -0.67 -3.36 0.30
CA ASN A 167 -0.05 -4.60 -0.13
C ASN A 167 -0.66 -5.15 -1.44
N SER A 168 -0.35 -6.37 -1.78
CA SER A 168 -0.74 -7.04 -3.02
C SER A 168 -1.32 -8.42 -2.75
N LEU A 169 -2.29 -8.79 -3.57
CA LEU A 169 -2.85 -10.14 -3.62
C LEU A 169 -1.80 -11.24 -3.88
N ASN A 170 -0.66 -10.88 -4.48
CA ASN A 170 0.43 -11.82 -4.71
C ASN A 170 1.03 -12.39 -3.41
N VAL A 171 0.79 -11.76 -2.26
CA VAL A 171 1.19 -12.28 -0.95
C VAL A 171 0.41 -13.54 -0.58
N ASP A 172 -0.89 -13.56 -0.92
CA ASP A 172 -1.77 -14.72 -0.65
C ASP A 172 -1.69 -15.76 -1.77
N LEU A 173 -1.53 -15.29 -3.02
CA LEU A 173 -1.54 -16.11 -4.24
C LEU A 173 -0.28 -15.78 -5.07
N PRO A 174 0.88 -16.35 -4.72
CA PRO A 174 2.11 -16.15 -5.45
C PRO A 174 1.96 -16.50 -6.93
N ALA A 175 2.45 -15.63 -7.81
CA ALA A 175 2.39 -15.81 -9.25
C ALA A 175 3.78 -15.88 -9.88
N ALA A 176 3.92 -16.69 -10.93
CA ALA A 176 5.17 -16.79 -11.70
C ALA A 176 5.60 -15.43 -12.25
N ASN A 177 6.90 -15.22 -12.40
CA ASN A 177 7.53 -13.97 -12.84
C ASN A 177 7.43 -12.79 -11.85
N TRP A 178 6.88 -13.00 -10.66
CA TRP A 178 6.73 -11.98 -9.61
C TRP A 178 7.58 -12.25 -8.36
N ALA A 179 8.53 -13.20 -8.42
CA ALA A 179 9.25 -13.71 -7.26
C ALA A 179 9.85 -12.59 -6.38
N VAL A 180 10.60 -11.65 -6.98
CA VAL A 180 11.26 -10.55 -6.27
C VAL A 180 10.23 -9.62 -5.58
N TYR A 181 9.18 -9.27 -6.32
CA TYR A 181 8.12 -8.40 -5.81
C TYR A 181 7.33 -9.07 -4.69
N THR A 182 6.84 -10.28 -4.94
CA THR A 182 6.07 -11.06 -3.97
C THR A 182 6.84 -11.27 -2.68
N ALA A 183 8.11 -11.71 -2.76
CA ALA A 183 8.96 -11.92 -1.59
C ALA A 183 9.11 -10.64 -0.75
N SER A 184 9.36 -9.50 -1.40
CA SER A 184 9.53 -8.21 -0.69
C SER A 184 8.24 -7.73 0.00
N LYS A 185 7.08 -7.91 -0.64
CA LYS A 185 5.78 -7.56 -0.06
C LYS A 185 5.38 -8.52 1.06
N SER A 186 5.64 -9.81 0.90
CA SER A 186 5.41 -10.82 1.94
C SER A 186 6.28 -10.57 3.17
N ALA A 187 7.53 -10.13 3.00
CA ALA A 187 8.41 -9.80 4.12
C ALA A 187 7.82 -8.69 5.00
N PHE A 188 7.31 -7.61 4.40
CA PHE A 188 6.70 -6.52 5.17
C PHE A 188 5.37 -6.93 5.79
N ASP A 189 4.53 -7.69 5.06
CA ASP A 189 3.26 -8.20 5.59
C ASP A 189 3.48 -9.11 6.81
N ALA A 190 4.43 -10.04 6.72
CA ALA A 190 4.79 -10.92 7.82
C ALA A 190 5.31 -10.14 9.04
N TRP A 191 6.20 -9.14 8.82
CA TRP A 191 6.70 -8.29 9.89
C TRP A 191 5.56 -7.52 10.56
N LEU A 192 4.67 -6.90 9.78
CA LEU A 192 3.50 -6.18 10.30
C LEU A 192 2.54 -7.12 11.03
N ALA A 193 2.42 -8.38 10.58
CA ALA A 193 1.61 -9.39 11.24
C ALA A 193 2.18 -9.75 12.62
N CYS A 194 3.49 -9.87 12.75
CA CYS A 194 4.16 -10.19 14.02
C CYS A 194 4.00 -9.08 15.05
N ILE A 195 4.19 -7.81 14.66
CA ILE A 195 4.08 -6.69 15.60
C ILE A 195 2.64 -6.29 15.92
N ALA A 196 1.66 -6.68 15.11
CA ALA A 196 0.26 -6.27 15.27
C ALA A 196 -0.32 -6.54 16.67
N PRO A 197 -0.15 -7.74 17.28
CA PRO A 197 -0.61 -7.97 18.64
C PRO A 197 0.12 -7.11 19.67
N GLU A 198 1.43 -6.86 19.48
CA GLU A 198 2.24 -6.06 20.40
C GLU A 198 1.77 -4.61 20.46
N VAL A 199 1.59 -3.96 19.29
CA VAL A 199 1.18 -2.55 19.24
C VAL A 199 -0.30 -2.35 19.57
N ARG A 200 -1.12 -3.40 19.38
CA ARG A 200 -2.55 -3.37 19.71
C ARG A 200 -2.80 -3.21 21.21
N VAL A 201 -1.96 -3.77 22.05
CA VAL A 201 -2.02 -3.62 23.51
C VAL A 201 -1.93 -2.15 23.90
N ASP A 202 -1.16 -1.38 23.14
CA ASP A 202 -0.96 0.06 23.33
C ASP A 202 -1.93 0.91 22.48
N GLY A 203 -3.05 0.35 22.01
CA GLY A 203 -4.08 1.09 21.28
C GLY A 203 -3.76 1.43 19.81
N VAL A 204 -2.68 0.90 19.24
CA VAL A 204 -2.31 1.13 17.85
C VAL A 204 -2.93 0.04 16.95
N ALA A 205 -3.70 0.45 15.96
CA ALA A 205 -4.26 -0.46 14.96
C ALA A 205 -3.27 -0.70 13.81
N THR A 206 -3.30 -1.90 13.22
CA THR A 206 -2.60 -2.22 11.98
C THR A 206 -3.58 -2.83 10.98
N THR A 207 -3.49 -2.44 9.72
CA THR A 207 -4.31 -2.98 8.63
C THR A 207 -3.42 -3.29 7.44
N SER A 208 -3.45 -4.52 6.92
CA SER A 208 -2.90 -4.85 5.61
C SER A 208 -4.03 -4.97 4.58
N ILE A 209 -3.87 -4.32 3.42
CA ILE A 209 -4.82 -4.38 2.31
C ILE A 209 -4.12 -5.11 1.15
N HIS A 210 -4.56 -6.31 0.83
CA HIS A 210 -4.01 -7.05 -0.30
C HIS A 210 -4.81 -6.72 -1.55
N PHE A 211 -4.38 -5.66 -2.23
CA PHE A 211 -5.05 -5.19 -3.44
C PHE A 211 -4.94 -6.18 -4.60
N PRO A 212 -6.04 -6.44 -5.32
CA PRO A 212 -5.97 -7.00 -6.66
C PRO A 212 -5.37 -5.97 -7.61
N LEU A 213 -5.39 -6.24 -8.92
CA LEU A 213 -4.90 -5.29 -9.91
C LEU A 213 -5.58 -3.93 -9.76
N VAL A 214 -4.75 -2.88 -9.69
CA VAL A 214 -5.16 -1.47 -9.73
C VAL A 214 -4.47 -0.81 -10.91
N HIS A 215 -5.20 -0.11 -11.76
CA HIS A 215 -4.62 0.65 -12.87
C HIS A 215 -3.85 1.87 -12.34
N THR A 216 -2.54 1.76 -12.35
CA THR A 216 -1.60 2.77 -11.88
C THR A 216 -0.46 2.94 -12.88
N PRO A 217 0.32 4.04 -12.81
CA PRO A 217 1.56 4.16 -13.60
C PRO A 217 2.54 3.00 -13.35
N MET A 218 2.51 2.37 -12.17
CA MET A 218 3.36 1.21 -11.85
C MET A 218 2.90 -0.06 -12.57
N SER A 219 1.60 -0.30 -12.71
CA SER A 219 1.05 -1.50 -13.34
C SER A 219 0.96 -1.41 -14.87
N ALA A 220 0.87 -0.19 -15.41
CA ALA A 220 0.66 0.07 -16.84
C ALA A 220 1.67 -0.61 -17.79
N PRO A 221 2.99 -0.70 -17.47
CA PRO A 221 3.94 -1.39 -18.35
C PRO A 221 3.74 -2.92 -18.41
N THR A 222 3.01 -3.51 -17.47
CA THR A 222 2.90 -4.97 -17.32
C THR A 222 1.54 -5.50 -17.74
N TYR A 223 0.49 -4.70 -17.57
CA TYR A 223 -0.88 -5.15 -17.75
C TYR A 223 -1.61 -4.39 -18.85
N ASP A 224 -2.38 -5.13 -19.65
CA ASP A 224 -3.30 -4.55 -20.62
C ASP A 224 -4.35 -3.68 -19.92
N PRO A 225 -4.53 -2.42 -20.34
CA PRO A 225 -5.55 -1.53 -19.77
C PRO A 225 -7.00 -2.05 -19.94
N ALA A 226 -7.24 -3.02 -20.82
CA ALA A 226 -8.55 -3.67 -20.97
C ALA A 226 -8.86 -4.69 -19.85
N LEU A 227 -7.86 -5.13 -19.09
CA LEU A 227 -8.08 -6.07 -17.98
C LEU A 227 -8.93 -5.42 -16.87
N PRO A 228 -9.88 -6.19 -16.29
CA PRO A 228 -10.64 -5.72 -15.15
C PRO A 228 -9.73 -5.40 -13.96
N ALA A 229 -9.77 -4.14 -13.48
CA ALA A 229 -8.97 -3.68 -12.37
C ALA A 229 -9.69 -2.56 -11.59
N LEU A 230 -9.22 -2.24 -10.40
CA LEU A 230 -9.66 -1.05 -9.69
C LEU A 230 -9.01 0.20 -10.31
N THR A 231 -9.72 1.32 -10.26
CA THR A 231 -9.14 2.64 -10.50
C THR A 231 -8.37 3.10 -9.25
N VAL A 232 -7.46 4.07 -9.40
CA VAL A 232 -6.74 4.67 -8.26
C VAL A 232 -7.72 5.29 -7.25
N ASP A 233 -8.79 5.94 -7.72
CA ASP A 233 -9.82 6.51 -6.86
C ASP A 233 -10.58 5.44 -6.08
N ALA A 234 -10.92 4.32 -6.72
CA ALA A 234 -11.56 3.21 -6.03
C ALA A 234 -10.64 2.61 -4.96
N ALA A 235 -9.35 2.49 -5.24
CA ALA A 235 -8.35 2.04 -4.27
C ALA A 235 -8.20 3.03 -3.10
N ALA A 236 -8.15 4.34 -3.37
CA ALA A 236 -8.13 5.37 -2.34
C ALA A 236 -9.38 5.30 -1.42
N GLN A 237 -10.58 5.06 -2.01
CA GLN A 237 -11.80 4.85 -1.21
C GLN A 237 -11.71 3.61 -0.32
N VAL A 238 -11.04 2.55 -0.76
CA VAL A 238 -10.79 1.37 0.07
C VAL A 238 -9.86 1.72 1.24
N VAL A 239 -8.78 2.49 1.00
CA VAL A 239 -7.93 3.02 2.08
C VAL A 239 -8.75 3.87 3.05
N GLY A 240 -9.59 4.78 2.54
CA GLY A 240 -10.51 5.56 3.37
C GLY A 240 -11.44 4.67 4.23
N ARG A 241 -11.94 3.57 3.66
CA ARG A 241 -12.78 2.63 4.40
C ARG A 241 -12.03 1.95 5.55
N VAL A 242 -10.81 1.47 5.33
CA VAL A 242 -10.06 0.81 6.39
C VAL A 242 -9.65 1.76 7.51
N LEU A 243 -9.47 3.05 7.21
CA LEU A 243 -9.25 4.08 8.23
C LEU A 243 -10.47 4.26 9.16
N VAL A 244 -11.68 3.99 8.65
CA VAL A 244 -12.91 4.01 9.45
C VAL A 244 -13.15 2.70 10.18
N THR A 245 -12.92 1.54 9.53
CA THR A 245 -13.34 0.22 10.04
C THR A 245 -12.23 -0.54 10.77
N ARG A 246 -10.97 -0.16 10.55
CA ARG A 246 -9.75 -0.71 11.15
C ARG A 246 -9.65 -2.24 11.18
N PRO A 247 -9.94 -2.95 10.07
CA PRO A 247 -9.76 -4.39 10.02
C PRO A 247 -8.28 -4.72 10.09
N ARG A 248 -7.92 -5.88 10.65
CA ARG A 248 -6.51 -6.33 10.65
C ARG A 248 -6.04 -6.66 9.23
N LEU A 249 -6.91 -7.26 8.41
CA LEU A 249 -6.64 -7.70 7.05
C LEU A 249 -7.85 -7.48 6.15
N LEU A 250 -7.62 -6.88 4.99
CA LEU A 250 -8.61 -6.76 3.93
C LEU A 250 -8.12 -7.46 2.67
N ILE A 251 -8.75 -8.57 2.31
CA ILE A 251 -8.55 -9.35 1.09
C ILE A 251 -9.89 -9.59 0.39
N PRO A 252 -9.93 -9.81 -0.94
CA PRO A 252 -11.14 -10.26 -1.62
C PRO A 252 -11.65 -11.56 -1.00
N TRP A 253 -12.96 -11.69 -0.85
CA TRP A 253 -13.57 -12.85 -0.16
C TRP A 253 -13.17 -14.20 -0.75
N TRP A 254 -13.04 -14.28 -2.08
CA TRP A 254 -12.68 -15.51 -2.79
C TRP A 254 -11.23 -15.96 -2.53
N VAL A 255 -10.34 -15.02 -2.18
CA VAL A 255 -8.96 -15.34 -1.79
C VAL A 255 -8.93 -16.16 -0.51
N ARG A 256 -9.85 -15.91 0.42
CA ARG A 256 -9.98 -16.71 1.65
C ARG A 256 -10.26 -18.18 1.38
N LEU A 257 -10.82 -18.48 0.22
CA LEU A 257 -11.05 -19.86 -0.24
C LEU A 257 -9.90 -20.38 -1.11
N ALA A 258 -9.36 -19.55 -2.00
CA ALA A 258 -8.33 -19.95 -2.95
C ALA A 258 -6.96 -20.16 -2.30
N ALA A 259 -6.53 -19.30 -1.38
CA ALA A 259 -5.20 -19.39 -0.76
C ALA A 259 -4.98 -20.68 0.04
N PRO A 260 -5.91 -21.16 0.90
CA PRO A 260 -5.77 -22.45 1.56
C PRO A 260 -5.71 -23.64 0.60
N VAL A 261 -6.48 -23.60 -0.51
CA VAL A 261 -6.45 -24.65 -1.54
C VAL A 261 -5.09 -24.69 -2.23
N GLN A 262 -4.53 -23.54 -2.60
CA GLN A 262 -3.21 -23.44 -3.18
C GLN A 262 -2.13 -23.91 -2.21
N ALA A 263 -2.23 -23.57 -0.93
CA ALA A 263 -1.28 -24.01 0.09
C ALA A 263 -1.36 -25.53 0.37
N ALA A 264 -2.55 -26.13 0.27
CA ALA A 264 -2.75 -27.56 0.49
C ALA A 264 -2.34 -28.44 -0.70
N ALA A 265 -2.33 -27.88 -1.92
CA ALA A 265 -1.99 -28.62 -3.16
C ALA A 265 -1.09 -27.77 -4.09
N PRO A 266 0.12 -27.39 -3.66
CA PRO A 266 1.01 -26.53 -4.43
C PRO A 266 1.40 -27.15 -5.78
N GLU A 267 1.58 -28.47 -5.85
CA GLU A 267 1.96 -29.17 -7.08
C GLU A 267 0.92 -29.03 -8.19
N VAL A 268 -0.37 -28.95 -7.83
CA VAL A 268 -1.46 -28.73 -8.80
C VAL A 268 -1.37 -27.32 -9.37
N SER A 269 -1.18 -26.33 -8.52
CA SER A 269 -0.99 -24.93 -8.91
C SER A 269 0.23 -24.78 -9.82
N ASP A 270 1.35 -25.39 -9.45
CA ASP A 270 2.60 -25.37 -10.21
C ASP A 270 2.44 -26.03 -11.59
N ALA A 271 1.79 -27.21 -11.66
CA ALA A 271 1.56 -27.92 -12.91
C ALA A 271 0.69 -27.09 -13.88
N VAL A 272 -0.37 -26.44 -13.36
CA VAL A 272 -1.23 -25.55 -14.15
C VAL A 272 -0.43 -24.35 -14.66
N THR A 273 0.30 -23.69 -13.79
CA THR A 273 1.11 -22.51 -14.14
C THR A 273 2.21 -22.87 -15.16
N ALA A 274 2.92 -23.98 -14.98
CA ALA A 274 3.95 -24.45 -15.89
C ALA A 274 3.39 -24.75 -17.28
N ARG A 275 2.15 -25.28 -17.38
CA ARG A 275 1.47 -25.52 -18.67
C ARG A 275 1.17 -24.23 -19.42
N PHE A 276 0.77 -23.17 -18.70
CA PHE A 276 0.54 -21.85 -19.31
C PHE A 276 1.83 -21.20 -19.79
N LEU A 277 2.91 -21.26 -19.00
CA LEU A 277 4.22 -20.70 -19.36
C LEU A 277 4.76 -21.36 -20.67
N ARG A 278 4.72 -22.70 -20.77
CA ARG A 278 5.17 -23.43 -21.97
C ARG A 278 4.39 -23.07 -23.26
N ARG A 279 3.15 -22.56 -23.11
CA ARG A 279 2.35 -22.14 -24.29
C ARG A 279 2.69 -20.74 -24.77
N LYS A 280 3.27 -19.90 -23.91
CA LYS A 280 3.63 -18.52 -24.24
C LYS A 280 5.00 -18.45 -24.95
N ASP A 281 5.85 -19.46 -24.79
CA ASP A 281 7.17 -19.57 -25.40
C ASP A 281 7.14 -20.29 -26.77
N ARG A 282 5.95 -20.66 -27.28
CA ARG A 282 5.71 -21.20 -28.62
C ARG A 282 4.98 -20.19 -29.50
#